data_ebe1951d7c5b2e799ad6a8924bf12e1f
#
_entry.id   ebe1951d7c5b2e799ad6a8924bf12e1f
#
_cell.length_a   1.000
_cell.length_b   1.000
_cell.length_c   1.000
_cell.angle_alpha   90.00
_cell.angle_beta   90.00
_cell.angle_gamma   90.00
#
_symmetry.space_group_name_H-M   'P 1'
#
loop_
_entity.id
_entity.type
_entity.pdbx_description
1 polymer ?
#
loop_
_entity_poly.entity_id
_entity_poly.type
_entity_poly.pdbx_seq_one_letter_code
_entity_poly.pdbx_strand_id
1 'polypeptide(L)'
;MSWPLASFAIVAGILLIGWFVYERSRPSARMVALVATLAAVAALGRDAFVALPDVKPITAIALVVGYSLGPLPGFTVGAIGMFASNMMLGQGPYTPWQMAAWGLVGLAGALLGRLSARRMGRFGLALACAVMALVAKEIMNVYTWTLAAAHTPAAFLLIAGQALPFDITDTVASFLFGFAFGPELARLLGRTRARMSVEWAPAQPPAGPPVARPSTLLVLVCLVGVVGVATTAAPPRARGALRSFSAAPPAQPAPTPLRARPATSSAVARAVAYLQHAQNSDGGFGGAPGQHSSELYSAWVAIGLAAAGRDPLALTRDGHSLLSSLRGEAATLEGAGDEERTILALHACGLPASDFPGTSLAAELVHERSSDGSFGQLVNITAFAIFALRVAGSSADNRVVSDAGRWIAAQQDSDGGFGFAGHGGGEDVDDTAAALQAVIDAGGRRGGAVLARAVAYLRRAQNPDGGFPQQAGGESNAQSTAWAVQGLDAAGVSVRAVKRGHSRSPLAYLESVMAPNGSVYYSRTSAQTPVWVTAEALTALAGKPFPVAPDFSGG
;
A
#
# COMPACT_ATOMS: atom_id res chain seq x y z
N MET A 1 13.36 -14.75 19.98
CA MET A 1 12.27 -14.56 19.00
C MET A 1 12.22 -13.08 18.68
N SER A 2 12.26 -12.68 17.41
CA SER A 2 12.13 -11.25 17.05
C SER A 2 10.71 -10.76 17.33
N TRP A 3 10.55 -9.48 17.67
CA TRP A 3 9.25 -8.86 17.95
C TRP A 3 8.21 -9.11 16.84
N PRO A 4 8.55 -8.95 15.55
CA PRO A 4 7.60 -9.26 14.49
C PRO A 4 7.13 -10.72 14.53
N LEU A 5 8.03 -11.68 14.69
CA LEU A 5 7.66 -13.10 14.71
C LEU A 5 6.73 -13.43 15.90
N ALA A 6 7.01 -12.87 17.08
CA ALA A 6 6.15 -13.06 18.26
C ALA A 6 4.76 -12.48 18.02
N SER A 7 4.67 -11.28 17.47
CA SER A 7 3.40 -10.60 17.21
C SER A 7 2.56 -11.34 16.18
N PHE A 8 3.17 -11.81 15.08
CA PHE A 8 2.47 -12.64 14.08
C PHE A 8 2.01 -13.98 14.64
N ALA A 9 2.78 -14.62 15.55
CA ALA A 9 2.35 -15.86 16.20
C ALA A 9 1.12 -15.65 17.08
N ILE A 10 1.04 -14.53 17.81
CA ILE A 10 -0.14 -14.16 18.61
C ILE A 10 -1.36 -13.94 17.72
N VAL A 11 -1.22 -13.17 16.64
CA VAL A 11 -2.31 -12.89 15.71
C VAL A 11 -2.79 -14.18 15.02
N ALA A 12 -1.87 -15.04 14.57
CA ALA A 12 -2.21 -16.35 14.02
C ALA A 12 -2.97 -17.21 15.02
N GLY A 13 -2.56 -17.20 16.30
CA GLY A 13 -3.26 -17.87 17.38
C GLY A 13 -4.70 -17.38 17.55
N ILE A 14 -4.93 -16.07 17.54
CA ILE A 14 -6.28 -15.47 17.63
C ILE A 14 -7.17 -15.94 16.47
N LEU A 15 -6.64 -15.91 15.24
CA LEU A 15 -7.38 -16.32 14.05
C LEU A 15 -7.68 -17.82 14.04
N LEU A 16 -6.72 -18.66 14.42
CA LEU A 16 -6.90 -20.10 14.53
C LEU A 16 -7.92 -20.48 15.61
N ILE A 17 -7.86 -19.85 16.77
CA ILE A 17 -8.85 -20.05 17.85
C ILE A 17 -10.24 -19.63 17.35
N GLY A 18 -10.36 -18.46 16.71
CA GLY A 18 -11.63 -17.99 16.14
C GLY A 18 -12.20 -18.97 15.12
N TRP A 19 -11.36 -19.47 14.22
CA TRP A 19 -11.73 -20.48 13.22
C TRP A 19 -12.17 -21.80 13.88
N PHE A 20 -11.36 -22.34 14.80
CA PHE A 20 -11.66 -23.60 15.48
C PHE A 20 -12.98 -23.55 16.27
N VAL A 21 -13.22 -22.43 17.00
CA VAL A 21 -14.45 -22.21 17.74
C VAL A 21 -15.65 -22.09 16.80
N TYR A 22 -15.47 -21.41 15.64
CA TYR A 22 -16.53 -21.30 14.63
C TYR A 22 -16.89 -22.67 14.06
N GLU A 23 -15.93 -23.46 13.65
CA GLU A 23 -16.14 -24.81 13.11
C GLU A 23 -16.79 -25.75 14.11
N ARG A 24 -16.32 -25.71 15.38
CA ARG A 24 -16.89 -26.54 16.47
C ARG A 24 -18.33 -26.14 16.83
N SER A 25 -18.74 -24.91 16.55
CA SER A 25 -20.10 -24.43 16.81
C SER A 25 -21.15 -25.03 15.87
N ARG A 26 -20.72 -25.67 14.77
CA ARG A 26 -21.59 -26.30 13.71
C ARG A 26 -22.73 -25.37 13.32
N PRO A 27 -22.45 -24.17 12.77
CA PRO A 27 -23.49 -23.23 12.42
C PRO A 27 -24.41 -23.83 11.34
N SER A 28 -25.70 -23.49 11.39
CA SER A 28 -26.64 -23.92 10.35
C SER A 28 -26.25 -23.30 8.98
N ALA A 29 -26.58 -24.00 7.88
CA ALA A 29 -26.31 -23.49 6.52
C ALA A 29 -26.89 -22.08 6.28
N ARG A 30 -28.04 -21.76 6.89
CA ARG A 30 -28.65 -20.42 6.83
C ARG A 30 -27.80 -19.38 7.55
N MET A 31 -27.18 -19.72 8.70
CA MET A 31 -26.29 -18.84 9.43
C MET A 31 -24.99 -18.61 8.64
N VAL A 32 -24.44 -19.66 8.04
CA VAL A 32 -23.25 -19.56 7.17
C VAL A 32 -23.52 -18.63 5.99
N ALA A 33 -24.62 -18.81 5.28
CA ALA A 33 -25.03 -17.97 4.16
C ALA A 33 -25.22 -16.50 4.58
N LEU A 34 -25.86 -16.25 5.73
CA LEU A 34 -26.05 -14.89 6.27
C LEU A 34 -24.72 -14.24 6.60
N VAL A 35 -23.81 -14.96 7.27
CA VAL A 35 -22.49 -14.46 7.65
C VAL A 35 -21.65 -14.17 6.40
N ALA A 36 -21.65 -15.04 5.39
CA ALA A 36 -20.97 -14.83 4.12
C ALA A 36 -21.50 -13.58 3.39
N THR A 37 -22.83 -13.42 3.32
CA THR A 37 -23.45 -12.23 2.72
C THR A 37 -23.06 -10.95 3.46
N LEU A 38 -23.09 -10.96 4.80
CA LEU A 38 -22.71 -9.79 5.58
C LEU A 38 -21.22 -9.47 5.49
N ALA A 39 -20.36 -10.48 5.37
CA ALA A 39 -18.93 -10.29 5.12
C ALA A 39 -18.67 -9.67 3.74
N ALA A 40 -19.39 -10.14 2.71
CA ALA A 40 -19.33 -9.55 1.37
C ALA A 40 -19.82 -8.09 1.37
N VAL A 41 -20.96 -7.80 2.04
CA VAL A 41 -21.45 -6.40 2.18
C VAL A 41 -20.44 -5.53 2.93
N ALA A 42 -19.77 -6.05 3.94
CA ALA A 42 -18.74 -5.31 4.69
C ALA A 42 -17.50 -5.03 3.81
N ALA A 43 -17.07 -6.00 3.00
CA ALA A 43 -15.97 -5.87 2.05
C ALA A 43 -16.30 -4.83 0.96
N LEU A 44 -17.40 -5.03 0.24
CA LEU A 44 -17.86 -4.11 -0.81
C LEU A 44 -18.13 -2.72 -0.26
N GLY A 45 -18.65 -2.60 0.96
CA GLY A 45 -18.83 -1.32 1.63
C GLY A 45 -17.51 -0.60 1.88
N ARG A 46 -16.44 -1.32 2.24
CA ARG A 46 -15.11 -0.72 2.39
C ARG A 46 -14.56 -0.29 1.02
N ASP A 47 -14.72 -1.12 0.01
CA ASP A 47 -14.20 -0.87 -1.33
C ASP A 47 -14.93 0.29 -2.03
N ALA A 48 -16.25 0.43 -1.80
CA ALA A 48 -17.05 1.53 -2.32
C ALA A 48 -16.65 2.93 -1.79
N PHE A 49 -15.99 2.99 -0.64
CA PHE A 49 -15.49 4.23 -0.05
C PHE A 49 -13.98 4.39 -0.18
N VAL A 50 -13.32 3.62 -1.05
CA VAL A 50 -11.85 3.63 -1.20
C VAL A 50 -11.29 5.02 -1.53
N ALA A 51 -12.05 5.84 -2.27
CA ALA A 51 -11.66 7.21 -2.60
C ALA A 51 -11.66 8.18 -1.39
N LEU A 52 -12.26 7.77 -0.27
CA LEU A 52 -12.30 8.57 0.97
C LEU A 52 -11.40 7.91 2.01
N PRO A 53 -10.19 8.44 2.27
CA PRO A 53 -9.26 7.82 3.21
C PRO A 53 -9.93 7.55 4.56
N ASP A 54 -9.84 6.29 5.01
CA ASP A 54 -10.36 5.81 6.30
C ASP A 54 -11.87 5.98 6.55
N VAL A 55 -12.66 6.33 5.54
CA VAL A 55 -14.14 6.31 5.61
C VAL A 55 -14.63 4.95 5.16
N LYS A 56 -15.08 4.10 6.11
CA LYS A 56 -15.47 2.71 5.81
C LYS A 56 -16.52 2.17 6.77
N PRO A 57 -17.59 1.52 6.27
CA PRO A 57 -18.69 1.02 7.11
C PRO A 57 -18.38 -0.30 7.83
N ILE A 58 -17.26 -0.97 7.51
CA ILE A 58 -16.97 -2.32 7.99
C ILE A 58 -16.96 -2.42 9.51
N THR A 59 -16.46 -1.41 10.23
CA THR A 59 -16.45 -1.35 11.70
C THR A 59 -17.87 -1.39 12.26
N ALA A 60 -18.77 -0.57 11.71
CA ALA A 60 -20.17 -0.54 12.12
C ALA A 60 -20.88 -1.85 11.80
N ILE A 61 -20.64 -2.44 10.63
CA ILE A 61 -21.24 -3.71 10.21
C ILE A 61 -20.77 -4.83 11.16
N ALA A 62 -19.48 -5.01 11.37
CA ALA A 62 -18.92 -6.06 12.23
C ALA A 62 -19.44 -5.97 13.68
N LEU A 63 -19.45 -4.75 14.24
CA LEU A 63 -19.95 -4.49 15.58
C LEU A 63 -21.43 -4.82 15.71
N VAL A 64 -22.27 -4.34 14.79
CA VAL A 64 -23.73 -4.55 14.83
C VAL A 64 -24.08 -6.02 14.58
N VAL A 65 -23.34 -6.71 13.73
CA VAL A 65 -23.50 -8.18 13.54
C VAL A 65 -23.20 -8.91 14.83
N GLY A 66 -22.09 -8.60 15.48
CA GLY A 66 -21.76 -9.16 16.78
C GLY A 66 -22.82 -8.86 17.84
N TYR A 67 -23.24 -7.60 17.92
CA TYR A 67 -24.29 -7.14 18.83
C TYR A 67 -25.60 -7.91 18.66
N SER A 68 -25.99 -8.20 17.44
CA SER A 68 -27.28 -8.82 17.12
C SER A 68 -27.23 -10.34 17.10
N LEU A 69 -26.24 -10.94 16.41
CA LEU A 69 -26.16 -12.38 16.15
C LEU A 69 -25.24 -13.12 17.13
N GLY A 70 -24.32 -12.43 17.77
CA GLY A 70 -23.43 -13.02 18.77
C GLY A 70 -21.96 -13.06 18.34
N PRO A 71 -21.07 -13.63 19.19
CA PRO A 71 -19.63 -13.45 19.04
C PRO A 71 -19.05 -14.07 17.75
N LEU A 72 -19.45 -15.28 17.41
CA LEU A 72 -18.88 -15.97 16.24
C LEU A 72 -19.28 -15.31 14.91
N PRO A 73 -20.56 -15.01 14.64
CA PRO A 73 -20.94 -14.25 13.45
C PRO A 73 -20.24 -12.89 13.36
N GLY A 74 -20.13 -12.15 14.48
CA GLY A 74 -19.47 -10.86 14.51
C GLY A 74 -17.98 -10.96 14.18
N PHE A 75 -17.28 -11.89 14.85
CA PHE A 75 -15.86 -12.13 14.57
C PHE A 75 -15.63 -12.51 13.10
N THR A 76 -16.42 -13.45 12.59
CA THR A 76 -16.26 -13.94 11.22
C THR A 76 -16.53 -12.86 10.18
N VAL A 77 -17.58 -12.04 10.36
CA VAL A 77 -17.88 -10.93 9.42
C VAL A 77 -16.76 -9.90 9.43
N GLY A 78 -16.22 -9.53 10.59
CA GLY A 78 -15.10 -8.60 10.67
C GLY A 78 -13.82 -9.15 10.03
N ALA A 79 -13.45 -10.38 10.39
CA ALA A 79 -12.23 -11.01 9.90
C ALA A 79 -12.29 -11.32 8.38
N ILE A 80 -13.35 -11.97 7.93
CA ILE A 80 -13.52 -12.36 6.51
C ILE A 80 -13.82 -11.12 5.65
N GLY A 81 -14.56 -10.14 6.14
CA GLY A 81 -14.81 -8.88 5.44
C GLY A 81 -13.51 -8.12 5.15
N MET A 82 -12.57 -8.07 6.12
CA MET A 82 -11.25 -7.48 5.89
C MET A 82 -10.42 -8.29 4.89
N PHE A 83 -10.40 -9.61 5.03
CA PHE A 83 -9.70 -10.46 4.09
C PHE A 83 -10.24 -10.31 2.66
N ALA A 84 -11.55 -10.37 2.48
CA ALA A 84 -12.20 -10.26 1.17
C ALA A 84 -11.95 -8.89 0.51
N SER A 85 -12.09 -7.80 1.27
CA SER A 85 -11.78 -6.46 0.76
C SER A 85 -10.31 -6.32 0.36
N ASN A 86 -9.38 -6.90 1.13
CA ASN A 86 -7.96 -6.87 0.77
C ASN A 86 -7.64 -7.71 -0.47
N MET A 87 -8.50 -8.63 -0.90
CA MET A 87 -8.33 -9.28 -2.22
C MET A 87 -8.47 -8.28 -3.37
N MET A 88 -9.25 -7.22 -3.18
CA MET A 88 -9.45 -6.13 -4.15
C MET A 88 -8.46 -4.98 -3.92
N LEU A 89 -8.23 -4.58 -2.67
CA LEU A 89 -7.40 -3.42 -2.32
C LEU A 89 -5.91 -3.73 -2.11
N GLY A 90 -5.53 -5.01 -2.19
CA GLY A 90 -4.16 -5.49 -1.99
C GLY A 90 -3.96 -6.23 -0.67
N GLN A 91 -3.29 -7.37 -0.75
CA GLN A 91 -2.90 -8.21 0.38
C GLN A 91 -1.49 -7.84 0.87
N GLY A 92 -1.28 -7.93 2.17
CA GLY A 92 0.03 -7.67 2.75
C GLY A 92 0.19 -8.27 4.15
N PRO A 93 1.37 -8.11 4.77
CA PRO A 93 1.63 -8.60 6.13
C PRO A 93 0.67 -8.03 7.18
N TYR A 94 0.04 -6.90 6.88
CA TYR A 94 -0.99 -6.27 7.71
C TYR A 94 -2.33 -7.01 7.70
N THR A 95 -2.61 -7.84 6.69
CA THR A 95 -3.92 -8.50 6.53
C THR A 95 -4.31 -9.37 7.74
N PRO A 96 -3.47 -10.26 8.29
CA PRO A 96 -3.83 -11.00 9.49
C PRO A 96 -4.15 -10.11 10.69
N TRP A 97 -3.44 -8.99 10.83
CA TRP A 97 -3.67 -8.00 11.87
C TRP A 97 -5.01 -7.29 11.70
N GLN A 98 -5.35 -6.91 10.49
CA GLN A 98 -6.67 -6.35 10.17
C GLN A 98 -7.80 -7.36 10.45
N MET A 99 -7.64 -8.61 10.02
CA MET A 99 -8.60 -9.68 10.31
C MET A 99 -8.83 -9.84 11.82
N ALA A 100 -7.75 -9.86 12.61
CA ALA A 100 -7.85 -9.94 14.07
C ALA A 100 -8.52 -8.70 14.68
N ALA A 101 -8.10 -7.49 14.28
CA ALA A 101 -8.64 -6.24 14.80
C ALA A 101 -10.14 -6.11 14.57
N TRP A 102 -10.61 -6.29 13.32
CA TRP A 102 -12.03 -6.20 13.00
C TRP A 102 -12.84 -7.42 13.45
N GLY A 103 -12.21 -8.58 13.58
CA GLY A 103 -12.79 -9.72 14.30
C GLY A 103 -13.08 -9.39 15.77
N LEU A 104 -12.14 -8.72 16.46
CA LEU A 104 -12.31 -8.25 17.83
C LEU A 104 -13.41 -7.19 17.95
N VAL A 105 -13.57 -6.30 16.97
CA VAL A 105 -14.72 -5.38 16.90
C VAL A 105 -16.05 -6.14 16.93
N GLY A 106 -16.16 -7.22 16.18
CA GLY A 106 -17.34 -8.08 16.20
C GLY A 106 -17.58 -8.77 17.55
N LEU A 107 -16.50 -9.23 18.21
CA LEU A 107 -16.61 -9.78 19.58
C LEU A 107 -17.06 -8.73 20.60
N ALA A 108 -16.53 -7.52 20.52
CA ALA A 108 -16.93 -6.40 21.37
C ALA A 108 -18.42 -6.06 21.18
N GLY A 109 -18.89 -6.06 19.92
CA GLY A 109 -20.31 -5.92 19.61
C GLY A 109 -21.18 -6.97 20.32
N ALA A 110 -20.75 -8.24 20.32
CA ALA A 110 -21.47 -9.30 21.01
C ALA A 110 -21.49 -9.13 22.53
N LEU A 111 -20.39 -8.67 23.11
CA LEU A 111 -20.30 -8.34 24.53
C LEU A 111 -21.28 -7.20 24.87
N LEU A 112 -21.25 -6.12 24.12
CA LEU A 112 -22.18 -4.98 24.28
C LEU A 112 -23.64 -5.44 24.14
N GLY A 113 -23.93 -6.31 23.18
CA GLY A 113 -25.27 -6.87 22.99
C GLY A 113 -25.76 -7.68 24.20
N ARG A 114 -24.84 -8.39 24.88
CA ARG A 114 -25.16 -9.12 26.12
C ARG A 114 -25.37 -8.17 27.29
N LEU A 115 -24.44 -7.24 27.51
CA LEU A 115 -24.46 -6.32 28.65
C LEU A 115 -25.67 -5.37 28.61
N SER A 116 -26.04 -4.89 27.41
CA SER A 116 -27.17 -3.98 27.20
C SER A 116 -28.51 -4.70 26.98
N ALA A 117 -28.53 -6.05 27.07
CA ALA A 117 -29.69 -6.85 26.65
C ALA A 117 -30.23 -6.46 25.25
N ARG A 118 -29.34 -5.98 24.34
CA ARG A 118 -29.66 -5.46 23.00
C ARG A 118 -30.64 -4.28 22.99
N ARG A 119 -30.59 -3.44 24.02
CA ARG A 119 -31.47 -2.26 24.20
C ARG A 119 -30.75 -0.93 23.95
N MET A 120 -29.56 -0.95 23.33
CA MET A 120 -28.83 0.28 23.04
C MET A 120 -29.60 1.12 22.01
N GLY A 121 -29.71 2.40 22.30
CA GLY A 121 -30.27 3.37 21.36
C GLY A 121 -29.27 3.72 20.26
N ARG A 122 -29.72 4.50 19.30
CA ARG A 122 -28.94 4.98 18.12
C ARG A 122 -27.60 5.59 18.53
N PHE A 123 -27.62 6.49 19.51
CA PHE A 123 -26.42 7.17 19.98
C PHE A 123 -25.43 6.22 20.67
N GLY A 124 -25.92 5.28 21.46
CA GLY A 124 -25.09 4.28 22.11
C GLY A 124 -24.37 3.36 21.11
N LEU A 125 -25.07 2.90 20.07
CA LEU A 125 -24.47 2.11 18.99
C LEU A 125 -23.44 2.93 18.20
N ALA A 126 -23.74 4.18 17.88
CA ALA A 126 -22.82 5.08 17.21
C ALA A 126 -21.53 5.31 18.00
N LEU A 127 -21.66 5.58 19.30
CA LEU A 127 -20.51 5.76 20.19
C LEU A 127 -19.68 4.47 20.30
N ALA A 128 -20.35 3.32 20.39
CA ALA A 128 -19.65 2.04 20.40
C ALA A 128 -18.87 1.79 19.12
N CYS A 129 -19.43 2.15 17.94
CA CYS A 129 -18.71 2.06 16.66
C CYS A 129 -17.48 2.97 16.65
N ALA A 130 -17.61 4.21 17.11
CA ALA A 130 -16.49 5.16 17.20
C ALA A 130 -15.35 4.65 18.12
N VAL A 131 -15.69 4.21 19.32
CA VAL A 131 -14.70 3.68 20.25
C VAL A 131 -14.01 2.44 19.68
N MET A 132 -14.75 1.54 19.06
CA MET A 132 -14.16 0.33 18.49
C MET A 132 -13.38 0.58 17.20
N ALA A 133 -13.69 1.62 16.45
CA ALA A 133 -12.84 2.08 15.35
C ALA A 133 -11.47 2.53 15.88
N LEU A 134 -11.46 3.39 16.89
CA LEU A 134 -10.22 3.82 17.52
C LEU A 134 -9.40 2.63 18.05
N VAL A 135 -10.03 1.69 18.75
CA VAL A 135 -9.34 0.49 19.25
C VAL A 135 -8.75 -0.35 18.11
N ALA A 136 -9.47 -0.54 17.01
CA ALA A 136 -8.97 -1.28 15.85
C ALA A 136 -7.76 -0.56 15.21
N LYS A 137 -7.80 0.77 15.15
CA LYS A 137 -6.68 1.59 14.66
C LYS A 137 -5.46 1.48 15.58
N GLU A 138 -5.64 1.51 16.89
CA GLU A 138 -4.53 1.33 17.83
C GLU A 138 -3.90 -0.07 17.71
N ILE A 139 -4.67 -1.11 17.41
CA ILE A 139 -4.14 -2.44 17.08
C ILE A 139 -3.26 -2.37 15.82
N MET A 140 -3.66 -1.59 14.80
CA MET A 140 -2.85 -1.38 13.60
C MET A 140 -1.60 -0.55 13.88
N ASN A 141 -1.67 0.44 14.79
CA ASN A 141 -0.51 1.19 15.25
C ASN A 141 0.49 0.28 15.99
N VAL A 142 0.00 -0.69 16.78
CA VAL A 142 0.84 -1.74 17.39
C VAL A 142 1.50 -2.60 16.29
N TYR A 143 0.79 -2.99 15.23
CA TYR A 143 1.40 -3.68 14.08
C TYR A 143 2.59 -2.89 13.53
N THR A 144 2.39 -1.61 13.21
CA THR A 144 3.45 -0.72 12.71
C THR A 144 4.61 -0.62 13.69
N TRP A 145 4.31 -0.51 14.99
CA TRP A 145 5.32 -0.47 16.04
C TRP A 145 6.13 -1.77 16.15
N THR A 146 5.54 -2.94 15.92
CA THR A 146 6.29 -4.21 15.93
C THR A 146 7.30 -4.33 14.80
N LEU A 147 7.12 -3.56 13.72
CA LEU A 147 8.03 -3.48 12.59
C LEU A 147 9.05 -2.33 12.72
N ALA A 148 8.87 -1.43 13.66
CA ALA A 148 9.77 -0.29 13.87
C ALA A 148 11.17 -0.73 14.35
N ALA A 149 12.18 0.07 14.04
CA ALA A 149 13.55 -0.18 14.47
C ALA A 149 13.73 -0.07 16.01
N ALA A 150 12.89 0.76 16.66
CA ALA A 150 12.92 0.96 18.11
C ALA A 150 11.55 0.61 18.73
N HIS A 151 11.55 -0.30 19.72
CA HIS A 151 10.35 -0.74 20.43
C HIS A 151 10.22 -0.03 21.78
N THR A 152 10.24 1.30 21.76
CA THR A 152 10.07 2.15 22.95
C THR A 152 8.67 2.74 22.99
N PRO A 153 8.15 3.12 24.18
CA PRO A 153 6.89 3.85 24.29
C PRO A 153 6.88 5.16 23.49
N ALA A 154 8.02 5.85 23.41
CA ALA A 154 8.16 7.07 22.63
C ALA A 154 7.98 6.81 21.12
N ALA A 155 8.54 5.70 20.59
CA ALA A 155 8.35 5.31 19.21
C ALA A 155 6.87 4.95 18.92
N PHE A 156 6.20 4.28 19.84
CA PHE A 156 4.76 4.01 19.71
C PHE A 156 3.93 5.30 19.67
N LEU A 157 4.19 6.22 20.61
CA LEU A 157 3.48 7.50 20.64
C LEU A 157 3.72 8.35 19.40
N LEU A 158 4.90 8.26 18.80
CA LEU A 158 5.19 8.92 17.53
C LEU A 158 4.36 8.33 16.39
N ILE A 159 4.29 6.99 16.29
CA ILE A 159 3.50 6.27 15.29
C ILE A 159 2.01 6.61 15.46
N ALA A 160 1.47 6.51 16.66
CA ALA A 160 0.09 6.83 16.95
C ALA A 160 -0.22 8.31 16.68
N GLY A 161 0.70 9.22 16.99
CA GLY A 161 0.58 10.65 16.68
C GLY A 161 0.53 10.95 15.18
N GLN A 162 1.32 10.24 14.37
CA GLN A 162 1.30 10.36 12.91
C GLN A 162 0.02 9.77 12.30
N ALA A 163 -0.52 8.71 12.88
CA ALA A 163 -1.76 8.07 12.44
C ALA A 163 -3.02 8.87 12.86
N LEU A 164 -2.91 9.77 13.83
CA LEU A 164 -4.04 10.44 14.48
C LEU A 164 -5.06 11.08 13.53
N PRO A 165 -4.70 11.79 12.45
CA PRO A 165 -5.68 12.36 11.51
C PRO A 165 -6.55 11.28 10.86
N PHE A 166 -5.95 10.15 10.46
CA PHE A 166 -6.65 9.01 9.86
C PHE A 166 -7.50 8.26 10.90
N ASP A 167 -7.01 8.12 12.12
CA ASP A 167 -7.72 7.46 13.22
C ASP A 167 -8.95 8.26 13.66
N ILE A 168 -8.86 9.59 13.68
CA ILE A 168 -10.00 10.50 13.90
C ILE A 168 -11.01 10.36 12.77
N THR A 169 -10.55 10.32 11.51
CA THR A 169 -11.45 10.19 10.34
C THR A 169 -12.25 8.88 10.39
N ASP A 170 -11.60 7.73 10.65
CA ASP A 170 -12.28 6.44 10.80
C ASP A 170 -13.24 6.44 12.00
N THR A 171 -12.83 7.07 13.11
CA THR A 171 -13.66 7.19 14.33
C THR A 171 -14.95 7.96 14.05
N VAL A 172 -14.84 9.13 13.38
CA VAL A 172 -16.00 9.96 13.01
C VAL A 172 -16.87 9.24 11.99
N ALA A 173 -16.27 8.67 10.95
CA ALA A 173 -17.00 7.90 9.93
C ALA A 173 -17.75 6.71 10.55
N SER A 174 -17.10 5.95 11.43
CA SER A 174 -17.71 4.83 12.13
C SER A 174 -18.85 5.25 13.06
N PHE A 175 -18.71 6.41 13.71
CA PHE A 175 -19.83 7.02 14.45
C PHE A 175 -21.01 7.30 13.53
N LEU A 176 -20.78 7.95 12.39
CA LEU A 176 -21.84 8.31 11.44
C LEU A 176 -22.53 7.08 10.85
N PHE A 177 -21.76 6.05 10.46
CA PHE A 177 -22.34 4.79 9.99
C PHE A 177 -23.13 4.06 11.09
N GLY A 178 -22.61 4.00 12.31
CA GLY A 178 -23.30 3.45 13.47
C GLY A 178 -24.59 4.19 13.79
N PHE A 179 -24.59 5.51 13.67
CA PHE A 179 -25.75 6.35 13.90
C PHE A 179 -26.81 6.19 12.78
N ALA A 180 -26.38 6.21 11.52
CA ALA A 180 -27.28 6.13 10.37
C ALA A 180 -27.92 4.74 10.20
N PHE A 181 -27.11 3.70 10.24
CA PHE A 181 -27.53 2.34 9.87
C PHE A 181 -27.61 1.36 11.04
N GLY A 182 -26.91 1.63 12.14
CA GLY A 182 -26.78 0.71 13.26
C GLY A 182 -28.11 0.17 13.78
N PRO A 183 -29.08 1.02 14.14
CA PRO A 183 -30.37 0.56 14.68
C PRO A 183 -31.21 -0.24 13.69
N GLU A 184 -31.20 0.15 12.42
CA GLU A 184 -31.93 -0.50 11.34
C GLU A 184 -31.36 -1.91 11.09
N LEU A 185 -30.03 -1.99 10.96
CA LEU A 185 -29.33 -3.25 10.80
C LEU A 185 -29.53 -4.17 12.03
N ALA A 186 -29.43 -3.62 13.24
CA ALA A 186 -29.65 -4.38 14.47
C ALA A 186 -31.09 -4.94 14.54
N ARG A 187 -32.10 -4.16 14.15
CA ARG A 187 -33.51 -4.61 14.08
C ARG A 187 -33.70 -5.70 13.02
N LEU A 188 -33.11 -5.53 11.83
CA LEU A 188 -33.16 -6.51 10.76
C LEU A 188 -32.55 -7.85 11.21
N LEU A 189 -31.34 -7.81 11.74
CA LEU A 189 -30.61 -8.99 12.22
C LEU A 189 -31.30 -9.64 13.42
N GLY A 190 -31.89 -8.84 14.31
CA GLY A 190 -32.69 -9.35 15.43
C GLY A 190 -33.90 -10.13 14.99
N ARG A 191 -34.64 -9.65 13.98
CA ARG A 191 -35.79 -10.38 13.36
C ARG A 191 -35.32 -11.66 12.68
N THR A 192 -34.22 -11.61 11.95
CA THR A 192 -33.64 -12.78 11.27
C THR A 192 -33.21 -13.84 12.28
N ARG A 193 -32.56 -13.44 13.36
CA ARG A 193 -32.20 -14.33 14.47
C ARG A 193 -33.42 -15.00 15.08
N ALA A 194 -34.48 -14.24 15.39
CA ALA A 194 -35.72 -14.76 15.95
C ALA A 194 -36.38 -15.83 15.04
N ARG A 195 -36.34 -15.59 13.71
CA ARG A 195 -36.86 -16.57 12.71
C ARG A 195 -35.99 -17.83 12.59
N MET A 196 -34.68 -17.72 12.82
CA MET A 196 -33.78 -18.89 12.78
C MET A 196 -33.79 -19.72 14.06
N SER A 197 -34.24 -19.15 15.19
CA SER A 197 -34.33 -19.84 16.49
C SER A 197 -35.67 -20.55 16.72
N VAL A 198 -36.62 -20.52 15.77
CA VAL A 198 -37.87 -21.27 15.85
C VAL A 198 -37.59 -22.70 15.39
N GLU A 199 -37.23 -23.57 16.34
CA GLU A 199 -37.29 -25.00 16.19
C GLU A 199 -38.65 -25.48 16.72
N TRP A 200 -39.39 -26.20 15.89
CA TRP A 200 -40.56 -26.97 16.34
C TRP A 200 -40.03 -28.16 17.13
N ALA A 201 -39.97 -28.04 18.44
CA ALA A 201 -39.73 -29.18 19.31
C ALA A 201 -41.08 -29.72 19.81
N PRO A 202 -41.32 -31.05 19.73
CA PRO A 202 -42.40 -31.65 20.50
C PRO A 202 -42.17 -31.39 21.99
N ALA A 203 -43.25 -31.17 22.73
CA ALA A 203 -43.19 -30.83 24.16
C ALA A 203 -42.30 -31.81 24.92
N GLN A 204 -41.21 -31.35 25.48
CA GLN A 204 -40.32 -32.12 26.36
C GLN A 204 -40.64 -31.81 27.84
N PRO A 205 -40.47 -32.82 28.70
CA PRO A 205 -40.65 -32.65 30.13
C PRO A 205 -39.59 -31.64 30.69
N PRO A 206 -39.84 -31.03 31.88
CA PRO A 206 -39.03 -29.93 32.40
C PRO A 206 -37.59 -30.35 32.63
N ALA A 207 -36.67 -29.60 32.05
CA ALA A 207 -35.22 -29.80 32.13
C ALA A 207 -34.65 -29.29 33.46
N GLY A 208 -33.68 -30.02 33.99
CA GLY A 208 -32.91 -29.65 35.17
C GLY A 208 -32.06 -28.37 35.00
N PRO A 209 -31.42 -27.85 36.04
CA PRO A 209 -30.79 -26.56 36.07
C PRO A 209 -29.66 -26.43 35.02
N PRO A 210 -29.45 -25.24 34.44
CA PRO A 210 -28.49 -25.05 33.37
C PRO A 210 -27.05 -25.13 33.84
N VAL A 211 -26.28 -26.00 33.22
CA VAL A 211 -24.83 -26.06 33.38
C VAL A 211 -24.19 -24.84 32.72
N ALA A 212 -23.42 -24.05 33.50
CA ALA A 212 -22.71 -22.88 33.01
C ALA A 212 -21.68 -23.25 31.92
N ARG A 213 -21.75 -22.63 30.78
CA ARG A 213 -20.81 -22.82 29.66
C ARG A 213 -19.59 -21.89 29.83
N PRO A 214 -18.33 -22.38 29.76
CA PRO A 214 -17.12 -21.62 30.11
C PRO A 214 -16.62 -20.65 29.02
N SER A 215 -17.43 -20.27 28.04
CA SER A 215 -16.94 -19.61 26.81
C SER A 215 -16.64 -18.10 26.95
N THR A 216 -17.05 -17.43 28.04
CA THR A 216 -16.95 -15.96 28.12
C THR A 216 -15.67 -15.49 28.78
N LEU A 217 -15.08 -16.30 29.67
CA LEU A 217 -13.86 -15.93 30.41
C LEU A 217 -12.60 -15.99 29.51
N LEU A 218 -12.54 -16.95 28.59
CA LEU A 218 -11.38 -17.16 27.71
C LEU A 218 -11.17 -15.99 26.73
N VAL A 219 -12.26 -15.40 26.21
CA VAL A 219 -12.21 -14.28 25.27
C VAL A 219 -11.75 -13.00 25.96
N LEU A 220 -12.14 -12.80 27.22
CA LEU A 220 -11.72 -11.64 28.01
C LEU A 220 -10.22 -11.71 28.37
N VAL A 221 -9.72 -12.92 28.68
CA VAL A 221 -8.30 -13.16 28.97
C VAL A 221 -7.42 -12.92 27.74
N CYS A 222 -7.88 -13.29 26.54
CA CYS A 222 -7.14 -12.99 25.30
C CYS A 222 -7.08 -11.49 24.99
N LEU A 223 -8.17 -10.74 25.23
CA LEU A 223 -8.21 -9.28 25.02
C LEU A 223 -7.27 -8.53 25.99
N VAL A 224 -7.29 -8.92 27.26
CA VAL A 224 -6.41 -8.34 28.30
C VAL A 224 -4.96 -8.76 28.07
N GLY A 225 -4.71 -9.99 27.57
CA GLY A 225 -3.37 -10.50 27.28
C GLY A 225 -2.66 -9.75 26.16
N VAL A 226 -3.37 -9.36 25.10
CA VAL A 226 -2.78 -8.60 23.97
C VAL A 226 -2.38 -7.19 24.39
N VAL A 227 -3.20 -6.52 25.18
CA VAL A 227 -2.88 -5.17 25.72
C VAL A 227 -1.82 -5.27 26.82
N GLY A 228 -1.89 -6.29 27.70
CA GLY A 228 -0.95 -6.48 28.79
C GLY A 228 0.46 -6.86 28.34
N VAL A 229 0.62 -7.67 27.27
CA VAL A 229 1.94 -8.03 26.72
C VAL A 229 2.60 -6.83 26.04
N ALA A 230 1.83 -5.93 25.44
CA ALA A 230 2.36 -4.70 24.85
C ALA A 230 2.89 -3.70 25.91
N THR A 231 2.32 -3.74 27.14
CA THR A 231 2.68 -2.80 28.21
C THR A 231 3.70 -3.33 29.22
N THR A 232 3.87 -4.66 29.36
CA THR A 232 4.73 -5.26 30.40
C THR A 232 6.07 -5.79 29.88
N ALA A 233 6.29 -5.86 28.57
CA ALA A 233 7.55 -6.30 28.02
C ALA A 233 8.59 -5.17 28.00
N ALA A 234 9.09 -4.79 29.17
CA ALA A 234 10.34 -4.03 29.26
C ALA A 234 11.50 -4.92 28.80
N PRO A 235 12.42 -4.43 27.97
CA PRO A 235 13.55 -5.24 27.52
C PRO A 235 14.42 -5.63 28.72
N PRO A 236 14.95 -6.85 28.76
CA PRO A 236 15.94 -7.21 29.76
C PRO A 236 17.15 -6.30 29.61
N ARG A 237 17.54 -5.63 30.70
CA ARG A 237 18.77 -4.87 30.77
C ARG A 237 19.94 -5.81 30.49
N ALA A 238 20.52 -5.73 29.31
CA ALA A 238 21.81 -6.33 29.02
C ALA A 238 22.86 -5.60 29.88
N ARG A 239 23.24 -6.19 31.01
CA ARG A 239 24.46 -5.83 31.71
C ARG A 239 25.63 -6.37 30.88
N GLY A 240 26.47 -5.44 30.46
CA GLY A 240 27.59 -5.65 29.60
C GLY A 240 28.66 -6.58 30.14
N ALA A 241 29.42 -7.08 29.24
CA ALA A 241 30.83 -7.38 29.42
C ALA A 241 31.55 -6.90 28.17
N LEU A 242 32.18 -5.74 28.29
CA LEU A 242 33.29 -5.35 27.43
C LEU A 242 34.39 -6.40 27.57
N ARG A 243 34.65 -7.17 26.54
CA ARG A 243 35.93 -7.81 26.30
C ARG A 243 36.42 -7.41 24.93
N SER A 244 37.35 -6.48 24.97
CA SER A 244 38.27 -6.15 23.90
C SER A 244 39.05 -7.38 23.46
N PHE A 245 38.94 -7.74 22.18
CA PHE A 245 39.97 -8.52 21.50
C PHE A 245 40.43 -7.72 20.29
N SER A 246 41.60 -7.12 20.47
CA SER A 246 42.45 -6.61 19.40
C SER A 246 43.19 -7.79 18.80
N ALA A 247 43.00 -8.05 17.52
CA ALA A 247 43.92 -8.75 16.66
C ALA A 247 43.76 -8.21 15.25
N ALA A 248 44.74 -7.45 14.79
CA ALA A 248 44.84 -7.00 13.41
C ALA A 248 45.16 -8.19 12.49
N PRO A 249 44.46 -8.32 11.36
CA PRO A 249 44.89 -9.25 10.32
C PRO A 249 46.06 -8.67 9.50
N PRO A 250 46.94 -9.52 8.92
CA PRO A 250 48.14 -9.10 8.20
C PRO A 250 47.76 -8.33 6.92
N ALA A 251 48.58 -7.32 6.61
CA ALA A 251 48.49 -6.49 5.41
C ALA A 251 48.62 -7.35 4.13
N GLN A 252 47.57 -7.31 3.30
CA GLN A 252 47.62 -7.78 1.92
C GLN A 252 48.22 -6.70 1.01
N PRO A 253 48.97 -7.06 -0.04
CA PRO A 253 49.58 -6.08 -0.94
C PRO A 253 48.52 -5.31 -1.71
N ALA A 254 48.73 -4.01 -1.87
CA ALA A 254 47.86 -3.09 -2.55
C ALA A 254 47.60 -3.52 -4.00
N PRO A 255 46.32 -3.65 -4.44
CA PRO A 255 46.03 -3.86 -5.84
C PRO A 255 46.29 -2.61 -6.66
N THR A 256 46.91 -2.79 -7.82
CA THR A 256 47.13 -1.79 -8.86
C THR A 256 45.83 -1.02 -9.17
N PRO A 257 45.84 0.29 -9.37
CA PRO A 257 44.60 1.04 -9.62
C PRO A 257 44.03 0.70 -11.00
N LEU A 258 43.02 -0.15 -11.00
CA LEU A 258 42.11 -0.29 -12.13
C LEU A 258 41.39 1.07 -12.34
N ARG A 259 41.49 1.60 -13.57
CA ARG A 259 40.72 2.77 -13.99
C ARG A 259 39.27 2.59 -13.54
N ALA A 260 38.80 3.45 -12.66
CA ALA A 260 37.44 3.45 -12.15
C ALA A 260 36.43 3.59 -13.31
N ARG A 261 35.80 2.50 -13.67
CA ARG A 261 34.50 2.55 -14.37
C ARG A 261 33.53 3.31 -13.48
N PRO A 262 32.66 4.18 -14.04
CA PRO A 262 31.71 4.91 -13.21
C PRO A 262 30.84 3.89 -12.44
N ALA A 263 30.77 4.05 -11.12
CA ALA A 263 30.08 3.16 -10.19
C ALA A 263 28.62 2.88 -10.62
N THR A 264 27.96 3.88 -11.21
CA THR A 264 26.60 3.81 -11.74
C THR A 264 26.42 2.73 -12.83
N SER A 265 27.40 2.51 -13.69
CA SER A 265 27.32 1.46 -14.73
C SER A 265 27.29 0.05 -14.15
N SER A 266 27.94 -0.17 -13.00
CA SER A 266 27.92 -1.45 -12.30
C SER A 266 26.59 -1.70 -11.59
N ALA A 267 25.98 -0.67 -11.00
CA ALA A 267 24.68 -0.77 -10.33
C ALA A 267 23.55 -1.06 -11.35
N VAL A 268 23.54 -0.35 -12.47
CA VAL A 268 22.61 -0.58 -13.58
C VAL A 268 22.72 -2.02 -14.09
N ALA A 269 23.94 -2.52 -14.34
CA ALA A 269 24.14 -3.89 -14.82
C ALA A 269 23.63 -4.95 -13.85
N ARG A 270 23.82 -4.75 -12.54
CA ARG A 270 23.31 -5.67 -11.50
C ARG A 270 21.80 -5.66 -11.41
N ALA A 271 21.18 -4.48 -11.46
CA ALA A 271 19.73 -4.34 -11.44
C ALA A 271 19.09 -5.01 -12.67
N VAL A 272 19.65 -4.80 -13.86
CA VAL A 272 19.23 -5.49 -15.09
C VAL A 272 19.33 -7.00 -14.94
N ALA A 273 20.47 -7.52 -14.46
CA ALA A 273 20.65 -8.96 -14.27
C ALA A 273 19.61 -9.53 -13.29
N TYR A 274 19.31 -8.82 -12.21
CA TYR A 274 18.28 -9.22 -11.26
C TYR A 274 16.90 -9.30 -11.94
N LEU A 275 16.49 -8.28 -12.69
CA LEU A 275 15.19 -8.28 -13.39
C LEU A 275 15.12 -9.42 -14.42
N GLN A 276 16.19 -9.66 -15.19
CA GLN A 276 16.24 -10.78 -16.13
C GLN A 276 16.01 -12.13 -15.46
N HIS A 277 16.57 -12.34 -14.26
CA HIS A 277 16.38 -13.58 -13.49
C HIS A 277 14.99 -13.68 -12.85
N ALA A 278 14.32 -12.56 -12.61
CA ALA A 278 13.02 -12.50 -11.95
C ALA A 278 11.83 -12.78 -12.89
N GLN A 279 12.04 -12.88 -14.21
CA GLN A 279 10.99 -13.18 -15.18
C GLN A 279 10.34 -14.53 -14.89
N ASN A 280 9.02 -14.61 -14.92
CA ASN A 280 8.26 -15.84 -14.77
C ASN A 280 8.18 -16.62 -16.10
N SER A 281 7.77 -17.90 -16.02
CA SER A 281 7.63 -18.78 -17.19
C SER A 281 6.59 -18.31 -18.23
N ASP A 282 5.63 -17.47 -17.82
CA ASP A 282 4.64 -16.83 -18.70
C ASP A 282 5.16 -15.56 -19.39
N GLY A 283 6.42 -15.22 -19.18
CA GLY A 283 7.09 -14.03 -19.73
C GLY A 283 6.87 -12.76 -18.93
N GLY A 284 5.97 -12.74 -17.95
CA GLY A 284 5.64 -11.59 -17.11
C GLY A 284 6.42 -11.54 -15.81
N PHE A 285 6.01 -10.61 -14.94
CA PHE A 285 6.64 -10.35 -13.65
C PHE A 285 5.60 -10.18 -12.54
N GLY A 286 5.93 -10.70 -11.35
CA GLY A 286 5.26 -10.39 -10.10
C GLY A 286 6.06 -9.39 -9.26
N GLY A 287 5.54 -8.98 -8.11
CA GLY A 287 6.22 -8.06 -7.18
C GLY A 287 7.53 -8.59 -6.62
N ALA A 288 7.70 -9.93 -6.60
CA ALA A 288 8.93 -10.65 -6.27
C ALA A 288 9.07 -11.88 -7.18
N PRO A 289 10.29 -12.43 -7.35
CA PRO A 289 10.52 -13.62 -8.17
C PRO A 289 9.58 -14.77 -7.77
N GLY A 290 8.91 -15.39 -8.76
CA GLY A 290 7.97 -16.50 -8.54
C GLY A 290 6.57 -16.12 -8.05
N GLN A 291 6.29 -14.84 -7.82
CA GLN A 291 4.91 -14.36 -7.62
C GLN A 291 4.18 -14.27 -8.97
N HIS A 292 2.85 -14.36 -8.93
CA HIS A 292 2.02 -14.21 -10.14
C HIS A 292 2.35 -12.94 -10.90
N SER A 293 2.45 -13.07 -12.22
CA SER A 293 2.62 -11.94 -13.13
C SER A 293 1.39 -11.04 -13.12
N SER A 294 1.63 -9.75 -13.27
CA SER A 294 0.58 -8.77 -13.53
C SER A 294 1.08 -7.67 -14.47
N GLU A 295 0.14 -6.98 -15.09
CA GLU A 295 0.43 -5.82 -15.93
C GLU A 295 1.31 -4.81 -15.19
N LEU A 296 0.93 -4.44 -13.96
CA LEU A 296 1.63 -3.47 -13.12
C LEU A 296 3.15 -3.73 -13.06
N TYR A 297 3.55 -4.93 -12.66
CA TYR A 297 4.97 -5.24 -12.48
C TYR A 297 5.68 -5.44 -13.82
N SER A 298 5.01 -6.03 -14.79
CA SER A 298 5.56 -6.28 -16.12
C SER A 298 5.79 -4.97 -16.89
N ALA A 299 4.87 -4.01 -16.79
CA ALA A 299 5.00 -2.69 -17.39
C ALA A 299 6.16 -1.89 -16.76
N TRP A 300 6.28 -1.88 -15.42
CA TRP A 300 7.39 -1.22 -14.76
C TRP A 300 8.75 -1.83 -15.12
N VAL A 301 8.83 -3.16 -15.28
CA VAL A 301 10.06 -3.82 -15.72
C VAL A 301 10.40 -3.43 -17.17
N ALA A 302 9.42 -3.35 -18.09
CA ALA A 302 9.64 -2.87 -19.45
C ALA A 302 10.26 -1.46 -19.44
N ILE A 303 9.67 -0.53 -18.68
CA ILE A 303 10.14 0.85 -18.55
C ILE A 303 11.55 0.90 -17.96
N GLY A 304 11.82 0.15 -16.88
CA GLY A 304 13.13 0.10 -16.26
C GLY A 304 14.23 -0.46 -17.15
N LEU A 305 13.95 -1.54 -17.89
CA LEU A 305 14.90 -2.13 -18.85
C LEU A 305 15.20 -1.17 -20.00
N ALA A 306 14.17 -0.53 -20.58
CA ALA A 306 14.34 0.48 -21.61
C ALA A 306 15.19 1.66 -21.13
N ALA A 307 14.97 2.14 -19.91
CA ALA A 307 15.80 3.19 -19.30
C ALA A 307 17.27 2.78 -19.22
N ALA A 308 17.56 1.50 -18.98
CA ALA A 308 18.92 0.94 -18.96
C ALA A 308 19.49 0.65 -20.35
N GLY A 309 18.81 1.03 -21.45
CA GLY A 309 19.24 0.76 -22.82
C GLY A 309 19.12 -0.72 -23.19
N ARG A 310 18.24 -1.47 -22.56
CA ARG A 310 17.96 -2.88 -22.86
C ARG A 310 16.62 -3.00 -23.55
N ASP A 311 16.60 -3.75 -24.65
CA ASP A 311 15.36 -4.04 -25.35
C ASP A 311 14.47 -4.97 -24.52
N PRO A 312 13.30 -4.52 -24.03
CA PRO A 312 12.42 -5.36 -23.24
C PRO A 312 11.81 -6.52 -24.04
N LEU A 313 11.72 -6.37 -25.38
CA LEU A 313 11.19 -7.42 -26.28
C LEU A 313 12.15 -8.61 -26.43
N ALA A 314 13.44 -8.38 -26.23
CA ALA A 314 14.45 -9.45 -26.26
C ALA A 314 14.38 -10.36 -25.02
N LEU A 315 13.66 -9.94 -23.97
CA LEU A 315 13.55 -10.72 -22.73
C LEU A 315 12.47 -11.78 -22.86
N THR A 316 12.89 -13.04 -22.88
CA THR A 316 11.99 -14.20 -23.01
C THR A 316 12.33 -15.28 -21.99
N ARG A 317 11.32 -15.99 -21.49
CA ARG A 317 11.47 -17.19 -20.67
C ARG A 317 10.48 -18.26 -21.11
N ASP A 318 10.95 -19.49 -21.30
CA ASP A 318 10.16 -20.65 -21.73
C ASP A 318 9.35 -20.39 -23.03
N GLY A 319 9.89 -19.54 -23.93
CA GLY A 319 9.24 -19.15 -25.19
C GLY A 319 8.24 -18.01 -25.09
N HIS A 320 7.99 -17.49 -23.89
CA HIS A 320 7.09 -16.35 -23.65
C HIS A 320 7.88 -15.07 -23.46
N SER A 321 7.47 -14.00 -24.15
CA SER A 321 8.06 -12.68 -24.02
C SER A 321 7.29 -11.82 -23.02
N LEU A 322 7.94 -10.76 -22.52
CA LEU A 322 7.28 -9.75 -21.70
C LEU A 322 6.07 -9.14 -22.41
N LEU A 323 6.18 -8.89 -23.71
CA LEU A 323 5.06 -8.37 -24.51
C LEU A 323 3.90 -9.37 -24.59
N SER A 324 4.18 -10.67 -24.71
CA SER A 324 3.10 -11.68 -24.73
C SER A 324 2.34 -11.72 -23.42
N SER A 325 3.02 -11.54 -22.28
CA SER A 325 2.40 -11.43 -20.97
C SER A 325 1.55 -10.15 -20.85
N LEU A 326 2.09 -8.99 -21.21
CA LEU A 326 1.33 -7.73 -21.20
C LEU A 326 0.06 -7.81 -22.05
N ARG A 327 0.14 -8.39 -23.27
CA ARG A 327 -1.03 -8.59 -24.13
C ARG A 327 -2.03 -9.60 -23.58
N GLY A 328 -1.56 -10.59 -22.82
CA GLY A 328 -2.42 -11.55 -22.13
C GLY A 328 -3.29 -10.91 -21.05
N GLU A 329 -2.82 -9.81 -20.45
CA GLU A 329 -3.53 -9.05 -19.40
C GLU A 329 -4.50 -8.00 -19.96
N ALA A 330 -4.64 -7.87 -21.30
CA ALA A 330 -5.46 -6.84 -21.94
C ALA A 330 -6.92 -6.79 -21.44
N ALA A 331 -7.49 -7.94 -21.10
CA ALA A 331 -8.87 -8.03 -20.58
C ALA A 331 -8.99 -7.67 -19.08
N THR A 332 -7.88 -7.43 -18.41
CA THR A 332 -7.84 -7.12 -16.96
C THR A 332 -7.51 -5.66 -16.66
N LEU A 333 -7.28 -4.85 -17.70
CA LEU A 333 -7.02 -3.42 -17.53
C LEU A 333 -8.28 -2.72 -17.04
N GLU A 334 -8.15 -1.96 -15.96
CA GLU A 334 -9.24 -1.22 -15.34
C GLU A 334 -8.83 0.24 -15.09
N GLY A 335 -9.39 1.16 -15.91
CA GLY A 335 -9.25 2.60 -15.72
C GLY A 335 -7.90 3.21 -16.12
N ALA A 336 -7.83 4.54 -16.04
CA ALA A 336 -6.73 5.36 -16.54
C ALA A 336 -5.34 4.87 -16.10
N GLY A 337 -5.18 4.45 -14.84
CA GLY A 337 -3.88 4.05 -14.30
C GLY A 337 -3.25 2.84 -15.02
N ASP A 338 -4.06 1.86 -15.43
CA ASP A 338 -3.57 0.69 -16.16
C ASP A 338 -3.33 1.04 -17.64
N GLU A 339 -4.23 1.85 -18.24
CA GLU A 339 -4.12 2.29 -19.63
C GLU A 339 -2.86 3.12 -19.86
N GLU A 340 -2.62 4.15 -19.05
CA GLU A 340 -1.46 5.03 -19.17
C GLU A 340 -0.14 4.28 -18.95
N ARG A 341 -0.09 3.38 -17.97
CA ARG A 341 1.09 2.56 -17.71
C ARG A 341 1.37 1.58 -18.84
N THR A 342 0.34 0.93 -19.39
CA THR A 342 0.47 0.06 -20.55
C THR A 342 0.95 0.82 -21.79
N ILE A 343 0.42 2.02 -22.06
CA ILE A 343 0.90 2.89 -23.16
C ILE A 343 2.39 3.21 -22.99
N LEU A 344 2.81 3.56 -21.77
CA LEU A 344 4.21 3.87 -21.47
C LEU A 344 5.12 2.64 -21.60
N ALA A 345 4.64 1.46 -21.21
CA ALA A 345 5.38 0.20 -21.38
C ALA A 345 5.53 -0.17 -22.86
N LEU A 346 4.50 -0.03 -23.67
CA LEU A 346 4.58 -0.23 -25.13
C LEU A 346 5.57 0.74 -25.77
N HIS A 347 5.50 2.01 -25.40
CA HIS A 347 6.46 3.01 -25.87
C HIS A 347 7.90 2.65 -25.47
N ALA A 348 8.12 2.22 -24.24
CA ALA A 348 9.42 1.74 -23.76
C ALA A 348 9.92 0.51 -24.54
N CYS A 349 9.01 -0.31 -25.07
CA CYS A 349 9.31 -1.41 -25.99
C CYS A 349 9.53 -0.96 -27.46
N GLY A 350 9.44 0.33 -27.77
CA GLY A 350 9.52 0.83 -29.15
C GLY A 350 8.28 0.55 -29.99
N LEU A 351 7.15 0.25 -29.34
CA LEU A 351 5.88 -0.08 -29.99
C LEU A 351 4.89 1.10 -29.87
N PRO A 352 4.05 1.32 -30.88
CA PRO A 352 2.98 2.30 -30.78
C PRO A 352 1.87 1.81 -29.82
N ALA A 353 1.16 2.73 -29.20
CA ALA A 353 0.03 2.41 -28.31
C ALA A 353 -1.10 1.64 -29.03
N SER A 354 -1.17 1.74 -30.37
CA SER A 354 -2.11 0.97 -31.21
C SER A 354 -1.78 -0.52 -31.33
N ASP A 355 -0.59 -0.94 -30.92
CA ASP A 355 -0.14 -2.34 -30.98
C ASP A 355 -0.66 -3.22 -29.82
N PHE A 356 -1.66 -2.73 -29.11
CA PHE A 356 -2.30 -3.46 -28.01
C PHE A 356 -3.63 -4.06 -28.48
N PRO A 357 -3.98 -5.30 -28.05
CA PRO A 357 -5.24 -5.94 -28.45
C PRO A 357 -6.46 -5.20 -27.94
N GLY A 358 -7.49 -5.07 -28.75
CA GLY A 358 -8.77 -4.46 -28.37
C GLY A 358 -8.95 -3.05 -28.89
N THR A 359 -9.39 -2.15 -28.04
CA THR A 359 -9.63 -0.73 -28.35
C THR A 359 -8.34 0.10 -28.29
N SER A 360 -8.41 1.34 -28.76
CA SER A 360 -7.31 2.29 -28.64
C SER A 360 -7.16 2.78 -27.21
N LEU A 361 -6.16 2.30 -26.47
CA LEU A 361 -5.87 2.72 -25.09
C LEU A 361 -5.81 4.26 -24.96
N ALA A 362 -5.21 4.95 -25.94
CA ALA A 362 -5.13 6.41 -25.92
C ALA A 362 -6.50 7.08 -26.08
N ALA A 363 -7.44 6.46 -26.79
CA ALA A 363 -8.79 6.99 -26.93
C ALA A 363 -9.63 6.73 -25.67
N GLU A 364 -9.47 5.56 -25.05
CA GLU A 364 -10.10 5.23 -23.77
C GLU A 364 -9.61 6.20 -22.67
N LEU A 365 -8.30 6.39 -22.57
CA LEU A 365 -7.71 7.34 -21.63
C LEU A 365 -8.28 8.77 -21.83
N VAL A 366 -8.43 9.25 -23.08
CA VAL A 366 -9.05 10.55 -23.33
C VAL A 366 -10.51 10.59 -22.86
N HIS A 367 -11.24 9.49 -22.95
CA HIS A 367 -12.63 9.38 -22.47
C HIS A 367 -12.75 9.54 -20.94
N GLU A 368 -11.74 9.14 -20.19
CA GLU A 368 -11.71 9.25 -18.73
C GLU A 368 -11.39 10.67 -18.23
N ARG A 369 -11.09 11.60 -19.15
CA ARG A 369 -10.80 12.99 -18.80
C ARG A 369 -12.00 13.67 -18.18
N SER A 370 -11.81 14.26 -17.01
CA SER A 370 -12.79 15.11 -16.32
C SER A 370 -12.96 16.46 -17.00
N SER A 371 -14.09 17.12 -16.75
CA SER A 371 -14.42 18.45 -17.34
C SER A 371 -13.45 19.56 -16.93
N ASP A 372 -12.78 19.42 -15.77
CA ASP A 372 -11.75 20.34 -15.27
C ASP A 372 -10.37 20.13 -15.91
N GLY A 373 -10.21 19.10 -16.71
CA GLY A 373 -8.97 18.74 -17.40
C GLY A 373 -8.15 17.67 -16.71
N SER A 374 -8.53 17.23 -15.51
CA SER A 374 -7.85 16.16 -14.77
C SER A 374 -8.24 14.76 -15.25
N PHE A 375 -7.49 13.78 -14.77
CA PHE A 375 -7.83 12.36 -14.84
C PHE A 375 -7.99 11.83 -13.42
N GLY A 376 -9.17 11.32 -13.09
CA GLY A 376 -9.51 10.83 -11.76
C GLY A 376 -9.44 11.87 -10.63
N GLN A 377 -9.23 13.16 -10.94
CA GLN A 377 -8.96 14.25 -9.98
C GLN A 377 -7.73 13.97 -9.08
N LEU A 378 -6.76 13.18 -9.58
CA LEU A 378 -5.55 12.80 -8.89
C LEU A 378 -4.31 13.33 -9.63
N VAL A 379 -3.32 13.81 -8.88
CA VAL A 379 -2.11 14.42 -9.46
C VAL A 379 -1.30 13.41 -10.23
N ASN A 380 -1.05 12.22 -9.65
CA ASN A 380 -0.27 11.17 -10.31
C ASN A 380 -0.96 10.64 -11.57
N ILE A 381 -2.26 10.31 -11.52
CA ILE A 381 -3.02 9.83 -12.68
C ILE A 381 -3.01 10.89 -13.79
N THR A 382 -3.24 12.16 -13.46
CA THR A 382 -3.18 13.24 -14.46
C THR A 382 -1.76 13.42 -15.02
N ALA A 383 -0.71 13.22 -14.22
CA ALA A 383 0.68 13.28 -14.69
C ALA A 383 1.01 12.14 -15.66
N PHE A 384 0.63 10.92 -15.31
CA PHE A 384 0.85 9.76 -16.17
C PHE A 384 0.02 9.82 -17.45
N ALA A 385 -1.21 10.33 -17.40
CA ALA A 385 -2.02 10.58 -18.60
C ALA A 385 -1.33 11.55 -19.57
N ILE A 386 -0.67 12.61 -19.07
CA ILE A 386 0.14 13.50 -19.92
C ILE A 386 1.25 12.71 -20.60
N PHE A 387 2.06 11.93 -19.86
CA PHE A 387 3.14 11.14 -20.43
C PHE A 387 2.62 10.16 -21.48
N ALA A 388 1.55 9.42 -21.17
CA ALA A 388 0.95 8.44 -22.07
C ALA A 388 0.42 9.08 -23.37
N LEU A 389 -0.31 10.19 -23.27
CA LEU A 389 -0.83 10.91 -24.44
C LEU A 389 0.31 11.52 -25.28
N ARG A 390 1.37 12.00 -24.65
CA ARG A 390 2.55 12.53 -25.35
C ARG A 390 3.24 11.45 -26.18
N VAL A 391 3.48 10.28 -25.62
CA VAL A 391 4.10 9.16 -26.37
C VAL A 391 3.14 8.54 -27.39
N ALA A 392 1.83 8.66 -27.18
CA ALA A 392 0.82 8.26 -28.17
C ALA A 392 0.67 9.27 -29.34
N GLY A 393 1.50 10.33 -29.37
CA GLY A 393 1.57 11.27 -30.49
C GLY A 393 0.88 12.62 -30.26
N SER A 394 0.28 12.88 -29.10
CA SER A 394 -0.28 14.19 -28.80
C SER A 394 0.82 15.23 -28.59
N SER A 395 0.67 16.43 -29.19
CA SER A 395 1.61 17.53 -28.95
C SER A 395 1.38 18.20 -27.61
N ALA A 396 2.35 18.98 -27.09
CA ALA A 396 2.23 19.68 -25.80
C ALA A 396 1.12 20.74 -25.80
N ASP A 397 0.83 21.32 -26.95
CA ASP A 397 -0.25 22.30 -27.18
C ASP A 397 -1.59 21.63 -27.52
N ASN A 398 -1.65 20.29 -27.62
CA ASN A 398 -2.92 19.58 -27.65
C ASN A 398 -3.77 19.97 -26.46
N ARG A 399 -5.06 20.27 -26.70
CA ARG A 399 -5.96 20.81 -25.69
C ARG A 399 -6.07 19.89 -24.45
N VAL A 400 -6.11 18.57 -24.65
CA VAL A 400 -6.21 17.61 -23.53
C VAL A 400 -4.94 17.68 -22.68
N VAL A 401 -3.75 17.64 -23.30
CA VAL A 401 -2.45 17.69 -22.61
C VAL A 401 -2.26 19.04 -21.91
N SER A 402 -2.55 20.16 -22.60
CA SER A 402 -2.37 21.50 -22.04
C SER A 402 -3.33 21.80 -20.89
N ASP A 403 -4.59 21.33 -20.96
CA ASP A 403 -5.57 21.48 -19.87
C ASP A 403 -5.12 20.65 -18.65
N ALA A 404 -4.69 19.40 -18.84
CA ALA A 404 -4.18 18.56 -17.77
C ALA A 404 -2.93 19.19 -17.11
N GLY A 405 -1.99 19.72 -17.88
CA GLY A 405 -0.82 20.41 -17.36
C GLY A 405 -1.17 21.67 -16.55
N ARG A 406 -2.18 22.43 -16.97
CA ARG A 406 -2.69 23.58 -16.22
C ARG A 406 -3.39 23.16 -14.94
N TRP A 407 -4.18 22.09 -15.00
CA TRP A 407 -4.82 21.54 -13.81
C TRP A 407 -3.78 21.11 -12.77
N ILE A 408 -2.75 20.32 -13.16
CA ILE A 408 -1.64 19.97 -12.25
C ILE A 408 -1.01 21.24 -11.65
N ALA A 409 -0.65 22.22 -12.49
CA ALA A 409 0.02 23.42 -12.00
C ALA A 409 -0.82 24.18 -10.95
N ALA A 410 -2.15 24.13 -11.05
CA ALA A 410 -3.07 24.72 -10.09
C ALA A 410 -3.17 23.94 -8.76
N GLN A 411 -2.74 22.68 -8.72
CA GLN A 411 -2.75 21.88 -7.49
C GLN A 411 -1.52 22.13 -6.58
N GLN A 412 -0.59 23.00 -6.97
CA GLN A 412 0.61 23.24 -6.20
C GLN A 412 0.31 23.93 -4.87
N ASP A 413 0.76 23.34 -3.77
CA ASP A 413 0.63 23.91 -2.43
C ASP A 413 1.63 25.06 -2.16
N SER A 414 1.40 25.78 -1.06
CA SER A 414 2.13 27.00 -0.74
C SER A 414 3.63 26.78 -0.51
N ASP A 415 4.01 25.59 -0.05
CA ASP A 415 5.41 25.20 0.15
C ASP A 415 6.09 24.74 -1.15
N GLY A 416 5.35 24.58 -2.24
CA GLY A 416 5.81 24.20 -3.56
C GLY A 416 5.68 22.72 -3.87
N GLY A 417 5.19 21.89 -2.94
CA GLY A 417 4.88 20.49 -3.14
C GLY A 417 3.55 20.26 -3.86
N PHE A 418 3.33 19.00 -4.19
CA PHE A 418 2.07 18.48 -4.72
C PHE A 418 1.70 17.23 -3.92
N GLY A 419 0.43 17.05 -3.64
CA GLY A 419 -0.09 15.86 -2.99
C GLY A 419 -0.99 15.04 -3.91
N PHE A 420 -1.18 13.77 -3.56
CA PHE A 420 -1.95 12.80 -4.34
C PHE A 420 -3.35 13.30 -4.74
N ALA A 421 -4.11 13.85 -3.78
CA ALA A 421 -5.48 14.33 -3.98
C ALA A 421 -5.57 15.82 -4.42
N GLY A 422 -4.45 16.41 -4.85
CA GLY A 422 -4.40 17.83 -5.24
C GLY A 422 -4.20 18.77 -4.05
N HIS A 423 -4.56 20.03 -4.23
CA HIS A 423 -4.32 21.12 -3.27
C HIS A 423 -4.85 20.80 -1.87
N GLY A 424 -3.98 20.89 -0.86
CA GLY A 424 -4.31 20.57 0.53
C GLY A 424 -4.42 19.09 0.85
N GLY A 425 -4.06 18.21 -0.08
CA GLY A 425 -4.10 16.75 0.08
C GLY A 425 -2.92 16.12 0.84
N GLY A 426 -2.00 16.94 1.34
CA GLY A 426 -0.74 16.50 1.95
C GLY A 426 0.32 16.24 0.88
N GLU A 427 1.33 17.11 0.84
CA GLU A 427 2.39 17.11 -0.16
C GLU A 427 3.33 15.92 0.05
N ASP A 428 3.73 15.29 -1.03
CA ASP A 428 4.73 14.24 -1.01
C ASP A 428 5.76 14.37 -2.14
N VAL A 429 6.83 13.58 -2.02
CA VAL A 429 7.96 13.62 -2.96
C VAL A 429 7.58 13.00 -4.31
N ASP A 430 6.81 11.95 -4.31
CA ASP A 430 6.49 11.14 -5.48
C ASP A 430 5.56 11.93 -6.41
N ASP A 431 4.46 12.47 -5.88
CA ASP A 431 3.53 13.31 -6.63
C ASP A 431 4.16 14.63 -7.07
N THR A 432 5.02 15.23 -6.22
CA THR A 432 5.77 16.44 -6.60
C THR A 432 6.72 16.17 -7.77
N ALA A 433 7.41 15.03 -7.76
CA ALA A 433 8.33 14.68 -8.84
C ALA A 433 7.60 14.30 -10.14
N ALA A 434 6.45 13.61 -10.04
CA ALA A 434 5.59 13.29 -11.18
C ALA A 434 5.01 14.58 -11.79
N ALA A 435 4.42 15.45 -10.97
CA ALA A 435 3.87 16.74 -11.40
C ALA A 435 4.92 17.63 -12.08
N LEU A 436 6.14 17.69 -11.53
CA LEU A 436 7.25 18.45 -12.09
C LEU A 436 7.58 17.99 -13.52
N GLN A 437 7.68 16.68 -13.75
CA GLN A 437 7.93 16.10 -15.07
C GLN A 437 6.77 16.34 -16.02
N ALA A 438 5.54 16.09 -15.58
CA ALA A 438 4.34 16.23 -16.39
C ALA A 438 4.08 17.68 -16.84
N VAL A 439 4.29 18.66 -15.97
CA VAL A 439 4.16 20.09 -16.33
C VAL A 439 5.22 20.46 -17.39
N ILE A 440 6.44 19.93 -17.30
CA ILE A 440 7.49 20.14 -18.34
C ILE A 440 7.04 19.53 -19.66
N ASP A 441 6.52 18.31 -19.65
CA ASP A 441 6.12 17.58 -20.85
C ASP A 441 4.85 18.18 -21.51
N ALA A 442 3.99 18.82 -20.70
CA ALA A 442 2.87 19.63 -21.17
C ALA A 442 3.28 21.05 -21.67
N GLY A 443 4.59 21.31 -21.88
CA GLY A 443 5.09 22.58 -22.42
C GLY A 443 5.40 23.65 -21.35
N GLY A 444 5.39 23.32 -20.08
CA GLY A 444 5.75 24.22 -18.98
C GLY A 444 7.21 24.70 -19.11
N ARG A 445 7.44 26.01 -18.89
CA ARG A 445 8.80 26.59 -19.01
C ARG A 445 9.68 26.13 -17.86
N ARG A 446 10.81 25.46 -18.16
CA ARG A 446 11.88 25.23 -17.18
C ARG A 446 12.30 26.56 -16.55
N GLY A 447 12.35 26.62 -15.22
CA GLY A 447 12.59 27.86 -14.49
C GLY A 447 11.34 28.73 -14.22
N GLY A 448 10.16 28.34 -14.70
CA GLY A 448 8.90 28.97 -14.31
C GLY A 448 8.62 28.80 -12.80
N ALA A 449 7.80 29.69 -12.22
CA ALA A 449 7.58 29.73 -10.76
C ALA A 449 7.11 28.41 -10.15
N VAL A 450 6.19 27.69 -10.83
CA VAL A 450 5.68 26.39 -10.40
C VAL A 450 6.83 25.39 -10.30
N LEU A 451 7.61 25.24 -11.36
CA LEU A 451 8.72 24.27 -11.40
C LEU A 451 9.85 24.65 -10.44
N ALA A 452 10.16 25.94 -10.29
CA ALA A 452 11.17 26.40 -9.34
C ALA A 452 10.80 26.09 -7.89
N ARG A 453 9.51 26.24 -7.52
CA ARG A 453 9.01 25.88 -6.18
C ARG A 453 9.03 24.37 -5.95
N ALA A 454 8.62 23.56 -6.94
CA ALA A 454 8.68 22.10 -6.86
C ALA A 454 10.12 21.58 -6.67
N VAL A 455 11.08 22.13 -7.44
CA VAL A 455 12.50 21.81 -7.25
C VAL A 455 12.98 22.22 -5.84
N ALA A 456 12.54 23.36 -5.33
CA ALA A 456 12.90 23.79 -3.98
C ALA A 456 12.29 22.87 -2.91
N TYR A 457 11.05 22.41 -3.09
CA TYR A 457 10.41 21.41 -2.23
C TYR A 457 11.23 20.11 -2.20
N LEU A 458 11.51 19.51 -3.36
CA LEU A 458 12.30 18.27 -3.45
C LEU A 458 13.67 18.43 -2.76
N ARG A 459 14.39 19.54 -3.01
CA ARG A 459 15.68 19.77 -2.34
C ARG A 459 15.58 19.81 -0.82
N ARG A 460 14.49 20.36 -0.26
CA ARG A 460 14.27 20.39 1.20
C ARG A 460 13.88 19.05 1.77
N ALA A 461 13.18 18.22 0.99
CA ALA A 461 12.72 16.90 1.41
C ALA A 461 13.84 15.86 1.52
N GLN A 462 15.02 16.10 0.93
CA GLN A 462 16.13 15.16 1.00
C GLN A 462 16.58 14.91 2.43
N ASN A 463 16.78 13.66 2.81
CA ASN A 463 17.26 13.24 4.10
C ASN A 463 18.82 13.29 4.21
N PRO A 464 19.38 13.29 5.44
CA PRO A 464 20.82 13.28 5.66
C PRO A 464 21.55 12.07 5.07
N ASP A 465 20.89 10.94 4.83
CA ASP A 465 21.47 9.75 4.20
C ASP A 465 21.56 9.85 2.67
N GLY A 466 21.04 10.93 2.10
CA GLY A 466 21.01 11.22 0.67
C GLY A 466 19.77 10.76 -0.07
N GLY A 467 18.94 9.92 0.56
CA GLY A 467 17.68 9.46 0.01
C GLY A 467 16.54 10.46 0.22
N PHE A 468 15.37 10.11 -0.32
CA PHE A 468 14.14 10.86 -0.15
C PHE A 468 13.09 9.98 0.52
N PRO A 469 12.35 10.53 1.49
CA PRO A 469 11.15 9.88 2.02
C PRO A 469 9.96 10.15 1.08
N GLN A 470 8.89 9.39 1.21
CA GLN A 470 7.63 9.74 0.55
C GLN A 470 7.11 11.09 1.08
N GLN A 471 6.96 11.21 2.38
CA GLN A 471 6.59 12.47 3.04
C GLN A 471 7.79 13.06 3.80
N ALA A 472 7.93 14.38 3.79
CA ALA A 472 9.00 15.09 4.46
C ALA A 472 9.14 14.67 5.92
N GLY A 473 10.35 14.29 6.33
CA GLY A 473 10.65 13.80 7.69
C GLY A 473 10.45 12.28 7.89
N GLY A 474 9.90 11.56 6.93
CA GLY A 474 9.82 10.09 6.94
C GLY A 474 11.15 9.40 6.67
N GLU A 475 11.16 8.06 6.67
CA GLU A 475 12.32 7.24 6.29
C GLU A 475 12.56 7.33 4.78
N SER A 476 13.82 7.44 4.37
CA SER A 476 14.21 7.39 2.96
C SER A 476 13.86 6.04 2.36
N ASN A 477 13.29 6.06 1.16
CA ASN A 477 13.00 4.86 0.40
C ASN A 477 13.47 4.98 -1.06
N ALA A 478 13.64 3.85 -1.73
CA ALA A 478 14.20 3.80 -3.07
C ALA A 478 13.23 4.33 -4.14
N GLN A 479 11.92 4.13 -3.99
CA GLN A 479 10.91 4.60 -4.94
C GLN A 479 10.85 6.13 -4.91
N SER A 480 10.60 6.74 -3.75
CA SER A 480 10.59 8.21 -3.63
C SER A 480 11.93 8.84 -4.01
N THR A 481 13.06 8.15 -3.75
CA THR A 481 14.37 8.62 -4.20
C THR A 481 14.49 8.56 -5.73
N ALA A 482 13.98 7.50 -6.37
CA ALA A 482 13.98 7.39 -7.83
C ALA A 482 13.11 8.47 -8.48
N TRP A 483 11.90 8.69 -7.96
CA TRP A 483 11.02 9.76 -8.40
C TRP A 483 11.67 11.14 -8.27
N ALA A 484 12.24 11.46 -7.12
CA ALA A 484 12.93 12.74 -6.91
C ALA A 484 14.10 12.94 -7.90
N VAL A 485 14.88 11.88 -8.16
CA VAL A 485 15.98 11.91 -9.16
C VAL A 485 15.43 12.24 -10.53
N GLN A 486 14.39 11.55 -10.99
CA GLN A 486 13.79 11.76 -12.30
C GLN A 486 13.20 13.18 -12.45
N GLY A 487 12.44 13.66 -11.46
CA GLY A 487 11.87 15.00 -11.47
C GLY A 487 12.95 16.10 -11.49
N LEU A 488 13.99 15.96 -10.68
CA LEU A 488 15.10 16.90 -10.65
C LEU A 488 15.91 16.90 -11.95
N ASP A 489 16.15 15.72 -12.54
CA ASP A 489 16.83 15.57 -13.82
C ASP A 489 16.03 16.20 -14.97
N ALA A 490 14.73 15.94 -15.03
CA ALA A 490 13.81 16.58 -15.98
C ALA A 490 13.84 18.10 -15.90
N ALA A 491 13.99 18.66 -14.69
CA ALA A 491 14.15 20.10 -14.47
C ALA A 491 15.54 20.62 -14.82
N GLY A 492 16.49 19.77 -15.23
CA GLY A 492 17.87 20.14 -15.56
C GLY A 492 18.75 20.33 -14.33
N VAL A 493 18.36 19.78 -13.18
CA VAL A 493 19.14 19.84 -11.94
C VAL A 493 20.13 18.67 -11.90
N SER A 494 21.40 18.93 -11.76
CA SER A 494 22.41 17.87 -11.61
C SER A 494 22.17 17.07 -10.31
N VAL A 495 21.58 15.89 -10.42
CA VAL A 495 21.22 15.03 -9.27
C VAL A 495 22.42 14.58 -8.44
N ARG A 496 23.62 14.49 -9.05
CA ARG A 496 24.87 14.20 -8.33
C ARG A 496 25.29 15.32 -7.39
N ALA A 497 24.87 16.56 -7.68
CA ALA A 497 25.14 17.74 -6.86
C ALA A 497 24.05 17.99 -5.81
N VAL A 498 22.92 17.27 -5.85
CA VAL A 498 21.85 17.39 -4.84
C VAL A 498 22.32 16.73 -3.56
N LYS A 499 22.58 17.56 -2.54
CA LYS A 499 23.05 17.14 -1.22
C LYS A 499 22.49 18.07 -0.15
N ARG A 500 22.02 17.52 0.93
CA ARG A 500 21.65 18.27 2.14
C ARG A 500 22.85 18.30 3.10
N GLY A 501 23.59 19.41 3.13
CA GLY A 501 24.81 19.52 3.92
C GLY A 501 25.87 18.51 3.45
N HIS A 502 26.30 17.62 4.33
CA HIS A 502 27.26 16.56 4.06
C HIS A 502 26.63 15.23 3.61
N SER A 503 25.35 15.23 3.21
CA SER A 503 24.65 14.01 2.76
C SER A 503 25.34 13.38 1.55
N ARG A 504 25.05 12.09 1.33
CA ARG A 504 25.33 11.40 0.06
C ARG A 504 24.43 11.97 -1.04
N SER A 505 24.77 11.71 -2.30
CA SER A 505 23.85 11.99 -3.40
C SER A 505 22.70 10.97 -3.42
N PRO A 506 21.55 11.29 -4.05
CA PRO A 506 20.46 10.35 -4.21
C PRO A 506 20.86 9.03 -4.88
N LEU A 507 21.71 9.10 -5.90
CA LEU A 507 22.22 7.90 -6.58
C LEU A 507 23.06 7.02 -5.64
N ALA A 508 23.87 7.62 -4.77
CA ALA A 508 24.63 6.87 -3.77
C ALA A 508 23.74 6.26 -2.69
N TYR A 509 22.56 6.85 -2.40
CA TYR A 509 21.55 6.21 -1.57
C TYR A 509 20.98 4.96 -2.25
N LEU A 510 20.52 5.06 -3.51
CA LEU A 510 20.01 3.91 -4.27
C LEU A 510 21.02 2.77 -4.35
N GLU A 511 22.29 3.09 -4.61
CA GLU A 511 23.37 2.09 -4.61
C GLU A 511 23.56 1.45 -3.21
N SER A 512 23.33 2.19 -2.12
CA SER A 512 23.52 1.71 -0.75
C SER A 512 22.40 0.76 -0.25
N VAL A 513 21.24 0.78 -0.90
CA VAL A 513 20.11 -0.12 -0.61
C VAL A 513 20.00 -1.26 -1.65
N MET A 514 20.98 -1.40 -2.52
CA MET A 514 21.06 -2.51 -3.47
C MET A 514 21.68 -3.73 -2.81
N ALA A 515 20.97 -4.85 -2.90
CA ALA A 515 21.42 -6.14 -2.41
C ALA A 515 22.52 -6.77 -3.30
N PRO A 516 23.27 -7.77 -2.80
CA PRO A 516 24.30 -8.47 -3.58
C PRO A 516 23.79 -9.10 -4.87
N ASN A 517 22.54 -9.58 -4.91
CA ASN A 517 21.90 -10.16 -6.09
C ASN A 517 21.42 -9.10 -7.11
N GLY A 518 21.60 -7.82 -6.84
CA GLY A 518 21.21 -6.73 -7.73
C GLY A 518 19.80 -6.17 -7.50
N SER A 519 18.97 -6.79 -6.64
CA SER A 519 17.69 -6.18 -6.27
C SER A 519 17.89 -4.90 -5.46
N VAL A 520 17.02 -3.93 -5.64
CA VAL A 520 16.99 -2.72 -4.82
C VAL A 520 15.91 -2.91 -3.74
N TYR A 521 16.29 -2.74 -2.48
CA TYR A 521 15.35 -2.77 -1.36
C TYR A 521 14.54 -1.47 -1.32
N TYR A 522 13.29 -1.57 -0.89
CA TYR A 522 12.44 -0.41 -0.71
C TYR A 522 13.09 0.62 0.23
N SER A 523 13.57 0.16 1.39
CA SER A 523 14.35 0.97 2.33
C SER A 523 15.44 0.12 2.98
N ARG A 524 16.21 0.69 3.89
CA ARG A 524 17.22 -0.06 4.67
C ARG A 524 16.61 -1.17 5.53
N THR A 525 15.33 -1.06 5.83
CA THR A 525 14.58 -1.94 6.73
C THR A 525 13.54 -2.80 6.02
N SER A 526 13.25 -2.53 4.74
CA SER A 526 12.19 -3.21 3.98
C SER A 526 12.67 -3.65 2.59
N ALA A 527 12.39 -4.89 2.24
CA ALA A 527 12.64 -5.49 0.92
C ALA A 527 11.35 -5.83 0.17
N GLN A 528 10.25 -5.09 0.43
CA GLN A 528 8.97 -5.32 -0.22
C GLN A 528 9.05 -5.09 -1.73
N THR A 529 8.24 -5.82 -2.50
CA THR A 529 8.09 -5.71 -3.96
C THR A 529 9.40 -5.45 -4.72
N PRO A 530 10.44 -6.29 -4.52
CA PRO A 530 11.80 -5.98 -4.99
C PRO A 530 11.90 -5.87 -6.53
N VAL A 531 11.01 -6.49 -7.29
CA VAL A 531 10.97 -6.36 -8.76
C VAL A 531 10.53 -4.95 -9.15
N TRP A 532 9.45 -4.46 -8.59
CA TRP A 532 8.96 -3.10 -8.86
C TRP A 532 9.97 -2.04 -8.43
N VAL A 533 10.41 -2.12 -7.16
CA VAL A 533 11.38 -1.16 -6.61
C VAL A 533 12.68 -1.13 -7.43
N THR A 534 13.16 -2.30 -7.90
CA THR A 534 14.35 -2.36 -8.75
C THR A 534 14.11 -1.72 -10.11
N ALA A 535 12.94 -1.94 -10.71
CA ALA A 535 12.59 -1.36 -12.01
C ALA A 535 12.52 0.18 -11.95
N GLU A 536 11.86 0.74 -10.93
CA GLU A 536 11.82 2.19 -10.71
C GLU A 536 13.21 2.77 -10.38
N ALA A 537 13.96 2.13 -9.50
CA ALA A 537 15.32 2.57 -9.18
C ALA A 537 16.23 2.57 -10.42
N LEU A 538 16.00 1.64 -11.34
CA LEU A 538 16.78 1.52 -12.57
C LEU A 538 16.62 2.74 -13.48
N THR A 539 15.42 3.34 -13.58
CA THR A 539 15.20 4.57 -14.35
C THR A 539 16.04 5.73 -13.83
N ALA A 540 16.09 5.88 -12.50
CA ALA A 540 16.89 6.91 -11.83
C ALA A 540 18.41 6.65 -11.95
N LEU A 541 18.85 5.40 -11.77
CA LEU A 541 20.26 5.01 -11.90
C LEU A 541 20.76 5.19 -13.35
N ALA A 542 19.89 5.02 -14.33
CA ALA A 542 20.16 5.23 -15.75
C ALA A 542 20.06 6.71 -16.17
N GLY A 543 19.52 7.60 -15.31
CA GLY A 543 19.33 9.03 -15.59
C GLY A 543 18.32 9.27 -16.70
N LYS A 544 17.19 8.56 -16.66
CA LYS A 544 16.11 8.68 -17.64
C LYS A 544 14.82 9.15 -16.96
N PRO A 545 14.42 10.41 -17.12
CA PRO A 545 13.11 10.89 -16.68
C PRO A 545 11.98 10.34 -17.56
N PHE A 546 10.75 10.48 -17.10
CA PHE A 546 9.56 10.15 -17.88
C PHE A 546 9.24 11.21 -18.96
N PRO A 547 8.64 10.77 -20.07
CA PRO A 547 8.47 9.37 -20.51
C PRO A 547 9.80 8.77 -20.99
N VAL A 548 10.04 7.50 -20.65
CA VAL A 548 11.28 6.80 -21.02
C VAL A 548 11.24 6.43 -22.51
N ALA A 549 12.13 7.03 -23.27
CA ALA A 549 12.26 6.72 -24.70
C ALA A 549 12.97 5.38 -24.94
N PRO A 550 12.56 4.60 -25.99
CA PRO A 550 13.28 3.42 -26.42
C PRO A 550 14.64 3.83 -27.03
N ASP A 551 15.73 3.58 -26.33
CA ASP A 551 17.10 3.81 -26.77
C ASP A 551 17.94 2.55 -26.53
N PHE A 552 17.92 1.63 -27.49
CA PHE A 552 18.58 0.32 -27.40
C PHE A 552 19.97 0.30 -28.07
N SER A 553 20.59 1.46 -28.29
CA SER A 553 21.87 1.61 -28.97
C SER A 553 23.09 1.07 -28.19
N GLY A 554 22.87 0.43 -27.04
CA GLY A 554 23.90 -0.09 -26.13
C GLY A 554 23.92 -1.61 -25.94
N GLY A 555 23.33 -2.41 -26.86
CA GLY A 555 23.34 -3.87 -26.85
C GLY A 555 24.64 -4.49 -27.31
#